data_fc2879b6b8c9406c794cacc4998557d2
#
_entry.id   fc2879b6b8c9406c794cacc4998557d2
#
_cell.length_a   1.000
_cell.length_b   1.000
_cell.length_c   1.000
_cell.angle_alpha   90.00
_cell.angle_beta   90.00
_cell.angle_gamma   90.00
#
_symmetry.space_group_name_H-M   'P 1'
#
loop_
_entity.id
_entity.type
_entity.pdbx_description
1 polymer ?
#
loop_
_entity_poly.entity_id
_entity_poly.type
_entity_poly.pdbx_seq_one_letter_code
_entity_poly.pdbx_strand_id
1 'polypeptide(L)'
;AMCQLIDLVQKVLKDTWPDAAYDALRGQFEDPDSKWMKFTNKIFDEVDPRLIKMAALNLGYESAFRGYKDTRALGEKENCNIPWTILVDPTSACHLHCTGGWAAEYGNKLNLTYDELDKLITEGEEMGIHNWLFTGGEPLVRKADLIKLAKKHNTSYFQPFTNATL
;
A
#
# COMPACT_ATOMS: atom_id res chain seq x y z
N ALA A 1 -2.85 -25.53 3.90
CA ALA A 1 -3.74 -24.35 3.98
C ALA A 1 -3.30 -23.26 3.01
N MET A 2 -2.02 -22.76 3.07
CA MET A 2 -1.59 -21.62 2.22
C MET A 2 -1.60 -21.96 0.73
N CYS A 3 -1.07 -23.12 0.30
CA CYS A 3 -1.13 -23.53 -1.11
C CYS A 3 -2.57 -23.65 -1.63
N GLN A 4 -3.51 -24.14 -0.82
CA GLN A 4 -4.92 -24.19 -1.18
C GLN A 4 -5.53 -22.79 -1.35
N LEU A 5 -5.08 -21.81 -0.55
CA LEU A 5 -5.48 -20.41 -0.72
C LEU A 5 -4.93 -19.84 -2.03
N ILE A 6 -3.67 -20.14 -2.36
CA ILE A 6 -3.05 -19.72 -3.63
C ILE A 6 -3.80 -20.33 -4.82
N ASP A 7 -4.20 -21.61 -4.74
CA ASP A 7 -4.99 -22.28 -5.78
C ASP A 7 -6.37 -21.64 -5.96
N LEU A 8 -7.01 -21.28 -4.85
CA LEU A 8 -8.28 -20.56 -4.88
C LEU A 8 -8.12 -19.17 -5.50
N VAL A 9 -7.08 -18.44 -5.09
CA VAL A 9 -6.77 -17.10 -5.62
C VAL A 9 -6.49 -17.20 -7.12
N GLN A 10 -5.67 -18.14 -7.60
CA GLN A 10 -5.40 -18.35 -9.01
C GLN A 10 -6.68 -18.65 -9.81
N LYS A 11 -7.57 -19.47 -9.25
CA LYS A 11 -8.86 -19.81 -9.88
C LYS A 11 -9.80 -18.61 -9.99
N VAL A 12 -9.85 -17.76 -8.96
CA VAL A 12 -10.74 -16.59 -8.91
C VAL A 12 -10.16 -15.41 -9.68
N LEU A 13 -8.85 -15.21 -9.58
CA LEU A 13 -8.13 -14.11 -10.24
C LEU A 13 -7.45 -14.56 -11.55
N LYS A 14 -8.05 -15.51 -12.23
CA LYS A 14 -7.59 -15.99 -13.53
C LYS A 14 -7.29 -14.83 -14.46
N ASP A 15 -6.20 -14.94 -15.22
CA ASP A 15 -5.74 -13.95 -16.20
C ASP A 15 -5.25 -12.61 -15.63
N THR A 16 -5.08 -12.50 -14.30
CA THR A 16 -4.51 -11.28 -13.68
C THR A 16 -2.99 -11.32 -13.66
N TRP A 17 -2.42 -12.47 -13.26
CA TRP A 17 -0.97 -12.70 -13.25
C TRP A 17 -0.62 -13.99 -14.02
N PRO A 18 0.61 -14.09 -14.55
CA PRO A 18 1.07 -15.32 -15.21
C PRO A 18 1.06 -16.51 -14.25
N ASP A 19 0.78 -17.71 -14.75
CA ASP A 19 0.79 -18.95 -13.94
C ASP A 19 2.13 -19.17 -13.21
N ALA A 20 3.24 -18.82 -13.85
CA ALA A 20 4.57 -18.87 -13.23
C ALA A 20 4.69 -18.06 -11.93
N ALA A 21 3.92 -16.97 -11.77
CA ALA A 21 3.91 -16.20 -10.53
C ALA A 21 3.22 -16.96 -9.38
N TYR A 22 2.13 -17.66 -9.69
CA TYR A 22 1.45 -18.53 -8.71
C TYR A 22 2.30 -19.75 -8.34
N ASP A 23 3.02 -20.35 -9.30
CA ASP A 23 3.94 -21.48 -9.06
C ASP A 23 5.11 -21.05 -8.18
N ALA A 24 5.71 -19.89 -8.46
CA ALA A 24 6.77 -19.33 -7.63
C ALA A 24 6.27 -19.05 -6.20
N LEU A 25 5.04 -18.56 -6.06
CA LEU A 25 4.44 -18.31 -4.74
C LEU A 25 4.18 -19.63 -3.99
N ARG A 26 3.65 -20.68 -4.65
CA ARG A 26 3.48 -22.02 -4.04
C ARG A 26 4.80 -22.55 -3.51
N GLY A 27 5.87 -22.51 -4.31
CA GLY A 27 7.19 -23.00 -3.90
C GLY A 27 7.71 -22.32 -2.62
N GLN A 28 7.29 -21.10 -2.30
CA GLN A 28 7.66 -20.45 -1.03
C GLN A 28 6.93 -21.04 0.19
N PHE A 29 5.78 -21.70 -0.02
CA PHE A 29 4.89 -22.20 1.04
C PHE A 29 4.75 -23.73 1.09
N GLU A 30 5.44 -24.46 0.23
CA GLU A 30 5.44 -25.94 0.24
C GLU A 30 6.20 -26.50 1.44
N ASP A 31 7.32 -25.87 1.81
CA ASP A 31 8.11 -26.25 2.98
C ASP A 31 7.54 -25.57 4.23
N PRO A 32 6.99 -26.36 5.21
CA PRO A 32 6.47 -25.83 6.47
C PRO A 32 7.51 -25.08 7.30
N ASP A 33 8.79 -25.40 7.13
CA ASP A 33 9.91 -24.82 7.85
C ASP A 33 10.53 -23.59 7.12
N SER A 34 10.00 -23.26 5.95
CA SER A 34 10.46 -22.09 5.19
C SER A 34 10.33 -20.80 5.99
N LYS A 35 11.21 -19.83 5.70
CA LYS A 35 11.13 -18.50 6.30
C LYS A 35 9.78 -17.80 6.03
N TRP A 36 9.17 -18.07 4.89
CA TRP A 36 7.88 -17.50 4.52
C TRP A 36 6.73 -18.08 5.32
N MET A 37 6.73 -19.39 5.56
CA MET A 37 5.75 -20.03 6.44
C MET A 37 5.88 -19.53 7.88
N LYS A 38 7.11 -19.46 8.41
CA LYS A 38 7.38 -18.92 9.76
C LYS A 38 6.93 -17.47 9.89
N PHE A 39 7.24 -16.62 8.90
CA PHE A 39 6.78 -15.23 8.87
C PHE A 39 5.26 -15.12 8.82
N THR A 40 4.62 -15.90 7.95
CA THR A 40 3.15 -15.88 7.80
C THR A 40 2.45 -16.34 9.07
N ASN A 41 2.92 -17.44 9.69
CA ASN A 41 2.39 -17.90 10.96
C ASN A 41 2.51 -16.83 12.04
N LYS A 42 3.69 -16.18 12.13
CA LYS A 42 3.90 -15.07 13.06
C LYS A 42 2.92 -13.91 12.84
N ILE A 43 2.62 -13.55 11.59
CA ILE A 43 1.60 -12.54 11.29
C ILE A 43 0.24 -12.96 11.85
N PHE A 44 -0.20 -14.20 11.60
CA PHE A 44 -1.49 -14.69 12.08
C PHE A 44 -1.57 -14.83 13.60
N ASP A 45 -0.44 -15.08 14.26
CA ASP A 45 -0.37 -15.23 15.72
C ASP A 45 -0.30 -13.87 16.44
N GLU A 46 0.38 -12.88 15.87
CA GLU A 46 0.72 -11.64 16.57
C GLU A 46 -0.08 -10.41 16.09
N VAL A 47 -0.62 -10.42 14.87
CA VAL A 47 -1.31 -9.26 14.28
C VAL A 47 -2.83 -9.38 14.45
N ASP A 48 -3.47 -8.28 14.84
CA ASP A 48 -4.93 -8.21 14.95
C ASP A 48 -5.59 -8.67 13.63
N PRO A 49 -6.51 -9.67 13.66
CA PRO A 49 -7.17 -10.18 12.47
C PRO A 49 -7.88 -9.11 11.63
N ARG A 50 -8.31 -7.99 12.24
CA ARG A 50 -8.92 -6.87 11.53
C ARG A 50 -7.91 -6.15 10.63
N LEU A 51 -6.66 -6.04 11.07
CA LEU A 51 -5.57 -5.44 10.27
C LEU A 51 -5.19 -6.37 9.12
N ILE A 52 -5.11 -7.68 9.37
CA ILE A 52 -4.87 -8.69 8.33
C ILE A 52 -5.97 -8.63 7.27
N LYS A 53 -7.24 -8.59 7.71
CA LYS A 53 -8.38 -8.46 6.80
C LYS A 53 -8.33 -7.17 5.98
N MET A 54 -8.05 -6.04 6.63
CA MET A 54 -7.91 -4.74 5.94
C MET A 54 -6.80 -4.78 4.89
N ALA A 55 -5.62 -5.30 5.24
CA ALA A 55 -4.52 -5.43 4.29
C ALA A 55 -4.88 -6.36 3.12
N ALA A 56 -5.51 -7.50 3.39
CA ALA A 56 -5.95 -8.41 2.35
C ALA A 56 -6.99 -7.79 1.40
N LEU A 57 -7.91 -7.00 1.92
CA LEU A 57 -8.93 -6.33 1.12
C LEU A 57 -8.35 -5.12 0.37
N ASN A 58 -7.70 -4.19 1.07
CA ASN A 58 -7.29 -2.92 0.45
C ASN A 58 -6.02 -3.07 -0.40
N LEU A 59 -4.98 -3.75 0.10
CA LEU A 59 -3.77 -4.00 -0.69
C LEU A 59 -3.96 -5.15 -1.68
N GLY A 60 -4.51 -6.28 -1.22
CA GLY A 60 -4.65 -7.49 -2.05
C GLY A 60 -5.73 -7.33 -3.11
N TYR A 61 -6.98 -7.07 -2.71
CA TYR A 61 -8.08 -7.01 -3.66
C TYR A 61 -8.20 -5.65 -4.36
N GLU A 62 -8.35 -4.55 -3.61
CA GLU A 62 -8.59 -3.24 -4.23
C GLU A 62 -7.39 -2.73 -5.02
N SER A 63 -6.18 -2.80 -4.46
CA SER A 63 -4.99 -2.28 -5.13
C SER A 63 -4.38 -3.28 -6.12
N ALA A 64 -4.02 -4.49 -5.66
CA ALA A 64 -3.24 -5.42 -6.49
C ALA A 64 -4.08 -6.21 -7.51
N PHE A 65 -5.41 -6.31 -7.35
CA PHE A 65 -6.26 -6.98 -8.31
C PHE A 65 -7.15 -6.01 -9.09
N ARG A 66 -8.12 -5.35 -8.45
CA ARG A 66 -9.04 -4.45 -9.13
C ARG A 66 -8.32 -3.25 -9.73
N GLY A 67 -7.59 -2.52 -8.90
CA GLY A 67 -6.85 -1.33 -9.31
C GLY A 67 -5.79 -1.62 -10.37
N TYR A 68 -5.12 -2.78 -10.29
CA TYR A 68 -4.20 -3.19 -11.36
C TYR A 68 -4.88 -3.34 -12.71
N LYS A 69 -6.09 -3.90 -12.76
CA LYS A 69 -6.87 -4.00 -14.01
C LYS A 69 -7.31 -2.64 -14.51
N ASP A 70 -7.82 -1.79 -13.60
CA ASP A 70 -8.33 -0.47 -13.94
C ASP A 70 -7.20 0.45 -14.45
N THR A 71 -6.04 0.47 -13.78
CA THR A 71 -4.87 1.24 -14.23
C THR A 71 -4.33 0.76 -15.56
N ARG A 72 -4.34 -0.55 -15.85
CA ARG A 72 -3.92 -1.10 -17.15
C ARG A 72 -4.88 -0.71 -18.26
N ALA A 73 -6.19 -0.87 -18.06
CA ALA A 73 -7.20 -0.49 -19.03
C ALA A 73 -7.17 1.02 -19.34
N LEU A 74 -7.00 1.85 -18.30
CA LEU A 74 -6.86 3.29 -18.47
C LEU A 74 -5.55 3.64 -19.21
N GLY A 75 -4.44 3.00 -18.88
CA GLY A 75 -3.15 3.21 -19.53
C GLY A 75 -3.18 2.87 -21.02
N GLU A 76 -3.87 1.79 -21.41
CA GLU A 76 -4.08 1.44 -22.82
C GLU A 76 -4.95 2.49 -23.53
N LYS A 77 -6.03 2.92 -22.89
CA LYS A 77 -6.94 3.94 -23.45
C LYS A 77 -6.25 5.29 -23.66
N GLU A 78 -5.48 5.74 -22.67
CA GLU A 78 -4.83 7.06 -22.69
C GLU A 78 -3.40 7.01 -23.29
N ASN A 79 -2.94 5.82 -23.75
CA ASN A 79 -1.62 5.57 -24.31
C ASN A 79 -0.48 6.08 -23.39
N CYS A 80 -0.61 5.85 -22.08
CA CYS A 80 0.39 6.23 -21.09
C CYS A 80 0.46 5.20 -19.96
N ASN A 81 1.51 5.26 -19.14
CA ASN A 81 1.61 4.41 -17.97
C ASN A 81 0.91 5.05 -16.78
N ILE A 82 -0.09 4.36 -16.23
CA ILE A 82 -0.75 4.75 -14.98
C ILE A 82 -0.02 4.04 -13.82
N PRO A 83 0.46 4.75 -12.81
CA PRO A 83 1.21 4.15 -11.70
C PRO A 83 0.30 3.26 -10.84
N TRP A 84 0.85 2.18 -10.30
CA TRP A 84 0.16 1.31 -9.34
C TRP A 84 0.17 1.88 -7.92
N THR A 85 1.17 2.69 -7.60
CA THR A 85 1.34 3.33 -6.29
C THR A 85 1.78 4.78 -6.48
N ILE A 86 1.33 5.65 -5.60
CA ILE A 86 1.80 7.03 -5.53
C ILE A 86 2.49 7.24 -4.19
N LEU A 87 3.71 7.78 -4.25
CA LEU A 87 4.45 8.27 -3.11
C LEU A 87 4.15 9.74 -2.92
N VAL A 88 3.76 10.13 -1.70
CA VAL A 88 3.36 11.49 -1.35
C VAL A 88 4.11 11.95 -0.11
N ASP A 89 4.63 13.17 -0.16
CA ASP A 89 5.22 13.85 0.98
C ASP A 89 4.18 14.86 1.55
N PRO A 90 3.38 14.48 2.53
CA PRO A 90 2.33 15.37 3.06
C PRO A 90 2.90 16.58 3.80
N THR A 91 4.15 16.49 4.25
CA THR A 91 4.85 17.54 4.98
C THR A 91 6.37 17.37 4.91
N SER A 92 7.11 18.46 4.86
CA SER A 92 8.56 18.46 5.09
C SER A 92 8.93 18.51 6.59
N ALA A 93 7.94 18.68 7.48
CA ALA A 93 8.19 18.75 8.92
C ALA A 93 8.73 17.42 9.45
N CYS A 94 9.83 17.49 10.18
CA CYS A 94 10.40 16.35 10.90
C CYS A 94 10.96 16.84 12.25
N HIS A 95 10.76 16.06 13.30
CA HIS A 95 11.30 16.36 14.62
C HIS A 95 12.65 15.68 14.89
N LEU A 96 13.14 14.87 13.94
CA LEU A 96 14.44 14.24 13.98
C LEU A 96 15.40 14.87 12.96
N HIS A 97 16.69 14.86 13.28
CA HIS A 97 17.79 15.33 12.43
C HIS A 97 18.66 14.13 12.05
N CYS A 98 18.15 13.29 11.18
CA CYS A 98 18.87 12.10 10.72
C CYS A 98 20.09 12.49 9.89
N THR A 99 21.22 11.80 10.06
CA THR A 99 22.40 11.97 9.21
C THR A 99 22.04 11.62 7.77
N GLY A 100 22.16 12.59 6.86
CA GLY A 100 21.75 12.43 5.46
C GLY A 100 20.23 12.55 5.20
N GLY A 101 19.45 12.93 6.21
CA GLY A 101 18.02 13.20 6.04
C GLY A 101 17.79 14.55 5.37
N TRP A 102 17.30 14.56 4.15
CA TRP A 102 17.04 15.76 3.37
C TRP A 102 15.91 16.65 3.94
N ALA A 103 14.93 16.05 4.60
CA ALA A 103 13.76 16.77 5.11
C ALA A 103 14.10 17.81 6.17
N ALA A 104 15.14 17.58 6.98
CA ALA A 104 15.58 18.53 7.99
C ALA A 104 16.08 19.86 7.41
N GLU A 105 16.56 19.85 6.14
CA GLU A 105 17.07 21.03 5.46
C GLU A 105 15.96 21.98 4.97
N TYR A 106 14.78 21.43 4.65
CA TYR A 106 13.62 22.21 4.18
C TYR A 106 12.78 22.82 5.32
N GLY A 107 12.96 22.34 6.54
CA GLY A 107 12.17 22.77 7.71
C GLY A 107 10.67 22.46 7.50
N ASN A 108 9.82 23.21 8.21
CA ASN A 108 8.35 23.00 8.22
C ASN A 108 7.60 23.80 7.13
N LYS A 109 8.24 24.12 6.02
CA LYS A 109 7.70 25.08 5.04
C LYS A 109 6.85 24.46 3.96
N LEU A 110 7.10 23.20 3.62
CA LEU A 110 6.41 22.52 2.53
C LEU A 110 5.36 21.58 3.12
N ASN A 111 4.11 21.93 2.94
CA ASN A 111 2.98 21.15 3.44
C ASN A 111 1.86 21.14 2.40
N LEU A 112 1.31 19.96 2.14
CA LEU A 112 0.03 19.83 1.44
C LEU A 112 -1.11 20.06 2.45
N THR A 113 -2.15 20.76 2.04
CA THR A 113 -3.37 20.89 2.84
C THR A 113 -4.13 19.56 2.88
N TYR A 114 -5.06 19.43 3.81
CA TYR A 114 -5.95 18.26 3.84
C TYR A 114 -6.74 18.12 2.53
N ASP A 115 -7.26 19.23 2.00
CA ASP A 115 -8.10 19.22 0.79
C ASP A 115 -7.28 18.86 -0.46
N GLU A 116 -6.01 19.25 -0.54
CA GLU A 116 -5.10 18.84 -1.63
C GLU A 116 -4.80 17.35 -1.56
N LEU A 117 -4.54 16.79 -0.36
CA LEU A 117 -4.34 15.35 -0.17
C LEU A 117 -5.60 14.56 -0.50
N ASP A 118 -6.75 15.04 -0.04
CA ASP A 118 -8.06 14.44 -0.30
C ASP A 118 -8.38 14.40 -1.80
N LYS A 119 -8.15 15.51 -2.48
CA LYS A 119 -8.33 15.61 -3.93
C LYS A 119 -7.40 14.67 -4.69
N LEU A 120 -6.10 14.65 -4.33
CA LEU A 120 -5.11 13.78 -4.94
C LEU A 120 -5.51 12.30 -4.82
N ILE A 121 -5.96 11.89 -3.63
CA ILE A 121 -6.39 10.51 -3.40
C ILE A 121 -7.66 10.20 -4.17
N THR A 122 -8.64 11.11 -4.17
CA THR A 122 -9.90 10.93 -4.92
C THR A 122 -9.63 10.74 -6.42
N GLU A 123 -8.84 11.62 -7.03
CA GLU A 123 -8.49 11.51 -8.45
C GLU A 123 -7.67 10.24 -8.76
N GLY A 124 -6.80 9.83 -7.84
CA GLY A 124 -6.06 8.58 -7.96
C GLY A 124 -6.98 7.35 -7.89
N GLU A 125 -7.93 7.31 -6.96
CA GLU A 125 -8.93 6.23 -6.87
C GLU A 125 -9.80 6.12 -8.13
N GLU A 126 -10.16 7.26 -8.76
CA GLU A 126 -10.86 7.30 -10.05
C GLU A 126 -10.03 6.68 -11.18
N MET A 127 -8.69 6.75 -11.10
CA MET A 127 -7.77 6.09 -12.04
C MET A 127 -7.48 4.62 -11.68
N GLY A 128 -8.01 4.10 -10.57
CA GLY A 128 -7.74 2.74 -10.06
C GLY A 128 -6.52 2.64 -9.16
N ILE A 129 -5.96 3.76 -8.67
CA ILE A 129 -4.80 3.77 -7.78
C ILE A 129 -5.29 3.71 -6.33
N HIS A 130 -5.05 2.58 -5.67
CA HIS A 130 -5.48 2.32 -4.28
C HIS A 130 -4.31 2.07 -3.32
N ASN A 131 -3.07 2.33 -3.73
CA ASN A 131 -1.87 2.15 -2.91
C ASN A 131 -1.13 3.47 -2.74
N TRP A 132 -1.03 3.96 -1.51
CA TRP A 132 -0.50 5.26 -1.16
C TRP A 132 0.63 5.13 -0.16
N LEU A 133 1.80 5.65 -0.50
CA LEU A 133 2.98 5.62 0.33
C LEU A 133 3.28 7.04 0.83
N PHE A 134 3.15 7.28 2.12
CA PHE A 134 3.44 8.57 2.72
C PHE A 134 4.86 8.61 3.26
N THR A 135 5.63 9.58 2.80
CA THR A 135 7.00 9.84 3.23
C THR A 135 7.22 11.33 3.55
N GLY A 136 8.32 11.92 3.13
CA GLY A 136 8.65 13.32 3.34
C GLY A 136 9.52 13.52 4.57
N GLY A 137 9.10 14.40 5.47
CA GLY A 137 9.65 14.55 6.80
C GLY A 137 9.21 13.38 7.69
N GLU A 138 8.44 13.66 8.72
CA GLU A 138 7.75 12.63 9.50
C GLU A 138 6.24 12.70 9.17
N PRO A 139 5.68 11.77 8.41
CA PRO A 139 4.27 11.85 7.98
C PRO A 139 3.30 11.84 9.18
N LEU A 140 3.65 11.22 10.30
CA LEU A 140 2.79 11.20 11.49
C LEU A 140 2.73 12.54 12.25
N VAL A 141 3.50 13.55 11.87
CA VAL A 141 3.22 14.96 12.27
C VAL A 141 1.81 15.35 11.80
N ARG A 142 1.34 14.78 10.68
CA ARG A 142 -0.01 14.96 10.11
C ARG A 142 -0.98 13.81 10.46
N LYS A 143 -0.73 13.08 11.55
CA LYS A 143 -1.47 11.88 11.98
C LYS A 143 -2.99 12.07 11.95
N ALA A 144 -3.50 13.21 12.43
CA ALA A 144 -4.94 13.47 12.44
C ALA A 144 -5.54 13.52 11.03
N ASP A 145 -4.85 14.16 10.09
CA ASP A 145 -5.28 14.23 8.68
C ASP A 145 -5.19 12.87 8.01
N LEU A 146 -4.09 12.12 8.22
CA LEU A 146 -3.92 10.78 7.66
C LEU A 146 -4.99 9.81 8.15
N ILE A 147 -5.38 9.86 9.43
CA ILE A 147 -6.48 9.06 9.99
C ILE A 147 -7.81 9.45 9.34
N LYS A 148 -8.06 10.75 9.16
CA LYS A 148 -9.28 11.25 8.52
C LYS A 148 -9.35 10.82 7.06
N LEU A 149 -8.25 10.90 6.31
CA LEU A 149 -8.14 10.41 4.94
C LEU A 149 -8.37 8.90 4.86
N ALA A 150 -7.71 8.10 5.71
CA ALA A 150 -7.89 6.66 5.72
C ALA A 150 -9.32 6.22 6.05
N LYS A 151 -10.06 6.99 6.86
CA LYS A 151 -11.48 6.74 7.13
C LYS A 151 -12.37 7.09 5.94
N LYS A 152 -12.06 8.15 5.22
CA LYS A 152 -12.81 8.58 4.03
C LYS A 152 -12.54 7.64 2.86
N HIS A 153 -11.28 7.36 2.57
CA HIS A 153 -10.79 6.52 1.47
C HIS A 153 -10.55 5.08 1.93
N ASN A 154 -11.58 4.45 2.44
CA ASN A 154 -11.49 3.17 3.16
C ASN A 154 -11.24 1.95 2.25
N THR A 155 -11.23 2.13 0.93
CA THR A 155 -10.82 1.14 -0.07
C THR A 155 -9.35 1.26 -0.46
N SER A 156 -8.68 2.34 -0.07
CA SER A 156 -7.28 2.55 -0.31
C SER A 156 -6.40 2.00 0.81
N TYR A 157 -5.18 1.60 0.46
CA TYR A 157 -4.16 1.14 1.39
C TYR A 157 -3.11 2.24 1.61
N PHE A 158 -2.94 2.63 2.88
CA PHE A 158 -2.03 3.71 3.28
C PHE A 158 -0.83 3.16 4.04
N GLN A 159 0.38 3.52 3.60
CA GLN A 159 1.65 3.07 4.18
C GLN A 159 2.50 4.28 4.55
N PRO A 160 2.53 4.71 5.81
CA PRO A 160 3.46 5.75 6.22
C PRO A 160 4.86 5.17 6.50
N PHE A 161 5.88 5.78 5.92
CA PHE A 161 7.26 5.60 6.34
C PHE A 161 7.52 6.52 7.53
N THR A 162 7.53 5.95 8.71
CA THR A 162 7.60 6.70 9.96
C THR A 162 8.71 6.19 10.86
N ASN A 163 9.28 7.10 11.65
CA ASN A 163 10.17 6.75 12.76
C ASN A 163 9.40 6.19 13.97
N ALA A 164 8.07 6.17 13.93
CA ALA A 164 7.16 5.61 14.93
C ALA A 164 7.29 6.21 16.35
N THR A 165 7.76 7.45 16.48
CA THR A 165 7.92 8.12 17.78
C THR A 165 6.78 9.08 18.14
N LEU A 166 5.76 9.24 17.26
CA LEU A 166 4.61 10.13 17.41
C LEU A 166 3.27 9.38 17.55
#